data_eba16ac0559e2e5f8ca1d60ea4449ec0
#
_entry.id   eba16ac0559e2e5f8ca1d60ea4449ec0
#
_cell.length_a   1.000
_cell.length_b   1.000
_cell.length_c   1.000
_cell.angle_alpha   90.00
_cell.angle_beta   90.00
_cell.angle_gamma   90.00
#
_symmetry.space_group_name_H-M   'P 1'
#
loop_
_entity.id
_entity.type
_entity.pdbx_description
1 polymer ?
#
loop_
_entity_poly.entity_id
_entity_poly.type
_entity_poly.pdbx_seq_one_letter_code
_entity_poly.pdbx_strand_id
1 'polypeptide(L)'
;MGEWIEVGKKAPAFTLAADDGSKVKLTELKGSPVIVYFYPKDDTPGCTKEACQFRDSMETLQGHGATVLGVSPDTVASHEKFRDKFELNFRLLADPDHKVAEKYGAWREKNMYGKKKMGIQRSTYLIDADGKVAKLWKSVRADGHAAKVLEALEEHLGA
;
A
#
# COMPACT_ATOMS: atom_id res chain seq x y z
N MET A 1 -13.03 -11.60 9.60
CA MET A 1 -11.69 -11.06 9.30
C MET A 1 -11.09 -11.78 8.11
N GLY A 2 -10.47 -11.02 7.22
CA GLY A 2 -9.79 -11.59 6.08
C GLY A 2 -8.47 -12.23 6.46
N GLU A 3 -8.06 -13.19 5.69
CA GLU A 3 -6.75 -13.81 5.85
C GLU A 3 -5.74 -13.12 4.93
N TRP A 4 -4.47 -13.15 5.31
CA TRP A 4 -3.40 -12.68 4.43
C TRP A 4 -3.39 -13.51 3.14
N ILE A 5 -3.06 -12.85 2.02
CA ILE A 5 -2.95 -13.55 0.73
C ILE A 5 -1.54 -14.12 0.63
N GLU A 6 -1.44 -15.42 0.46
CA GLU A 6 -0.15 -16.11 0.41
C GLU A 6 0.64 -15.75 -0.85
N VAL A 7 1.95 -15.76 -0.71
CA VAL A 7 2.88 -15.62 -1.85
C VAL A 7 2.57 -16.69 -2.90
N GLY A 8 2.53 -16.28 -4.16
CA GLY A 8 2.19 -17.15 -5.28
C GLY A 8 0.71 -17.16 -5.64
N LYS A 9 -0.15 -16.63 -4.77
CA LYS A 9 -1.58 -16.53 -5.05
C LYS A 9 -1.91 -15.23 -5.76
N LYS A 10 -3.01 -15.22 -6.49
CA LYS A 10 -3.48 -14.03 -7.20
C LYS A 10 -3.91 -12.97 -6.19
N ALA A 11 -3.44 -11.74 -6.39
CA ALA A 11 -3.87 -10.61 -5.57
C ALA A 11 -5.35 -10.29 -5.87
N PRO A 12 -6.21 -10.12 -4.84
CA PRO A 12 -7.61 -9.78 -5.07
C PRO A 12 -7.78 -8.49 -5.84
N ALA A 13 -8.69 -8.52 -6.82
CA ALA A 13 -9.01 -7.34 -7.62
C ALA A 13 -9.72 -6.28 -6.77
N PHE A 14 -9.48 -5.01 -7.09
CA PHE A 14 -10.19 -3.90 -6.48
C PHE A 14 -10.25 -2.71 -7.42
N THR A 15 -11.21 -1.82 -7.15
CA THR A 15 -11.31 -0.52 -7.80
C THR A 15 -11.57 0.51 -6.70
N LEU A 16 -10.67 1.47 -6.55
CA LEU A 16 -10.76 2.50 -5.52
C LEU A 16 -10.53 3.89 -6.10
N ALA A 17 -11.15 4.89 -5.48
CA ALA A 17 -10.92 6.28 -5.86
C ALA A 17 -9.57 6.76 -5.33
N ALA A 18 -8.83 7.48 -6.17
CA ALA A 18 -7.52 8.03 -5.82
C ALA A 18 -7.63 9.49 -5.34
N ASP A 19 -6.51 9.99 -4.81
CA ASP A 19 -6.37 11.36 -4.32
C ASP A 19 -6.65 12.44 -5.37
N ASP A 20 -6.51 12.11 -6.66
CA ASP A 20 -6.81 13.03 -7.76
C ASP A 20 -8.25 12.90 -8.28
N GLY A 21 -9.08 12.08 -7.63
CA GLY A 21 -10.46 11.82 -8.03
C GLY A 21 -10.62 10.76 -9.10
N SER A 22 -9.53 10.26 -9.68
CA SER A 22 -9.59 9.15 -10.64
C SER A 22 -9.86 7.83 -9.93
N LYS A 23 -10.23 6.81 -10.70
CA LYS A 23 -10.39 5.46 -10.16
C LYS A 23 -9.21 4.60 -10.60
N VAL A 24 -8.68 3.83 -9.65
CA VAL A 24 -7.59 2.89 -9.92
C VAL A 24 -8.14 1.47 -9.81
N LYS A 25 -8.00 0.73 -10.87
CA LYS A 25 -8.42 -0.67 -10.96
C LYS A 25 -7.17 -1.53 -11.06
N LEU A 26 -6.99 -2.42 -10.10
CA LEU A 26 -5.76 -3.24 -10.03
C LEU A 26 -5.51 -4.03 -11.31
N THR A 27 -6.55 -4.60 -11.92
CA THR A 27 -6.40 -5.42 -13.13
C THR A 27 -5.86 -4.63 -14.32
N GLU A 28 -6.02 -3.30 -14.34
CA GLU A 28 -5.51 -2.46 -15.41
C GLU A 28 -3.99 -2.21 -15.27
N LEU A 29 -3.41 -2.54 -14.13
CA LEU A 29 -1.98 -2.38 -13.86
C LEU A 29 -1.19 -3.66 -14.15
N LYS A 30 -1.85 -4.71 -14.61
CA LYS A 30 -1.22 -5.98 -14.97
C LYS A 30 -0.19 -5.75 -16.07
N GLY A 31 0.92 -6.46 -16.01
CA GLY A 31 2.04 -6.27 -16.94
C GLY A 31 3.23 -5.55 -16.32
N SER A 32 3.05 -4.98 -15.12
CA SER A 32 4.12 -4.30 -14.38
C SER A 32 3.97 -4.60 -12.89
N PRO A 33 5.06 -4.54 -12.12
CA PRO A 33 4.97 -4.74 -10.66
C PRO A 33 4.14 -3.65 -10.00
N VAL A 34 3.36 -4.03 -8.98
CA VAL A 34 2.56 -3.09 -8.19
C VAL A 34 2.88 -3.29 -6.71
N ILE A 35 3.13 -2.19 -6.02
CA ILE A 35 3.34 -2.18 -4.58
C ILE A 35 2.10 -1.58 -3.95
N VAL A 36 1.38 -2.39 -3.18
CA VAL A 36 0.18 -1.94 -2.45
C VAL A 36 0.52 -1.96 -0.98
N TYR A 37 0.53 -0.80 -0.33
CA TYR A 37 0.76 -0.76 1.10
C TYR A 37 -0.45 -0.20 1.84
N PHE A 38 -0.78 -0.82 2.97
CA PHE A 38 -1.89 -0.44 3.83
C PHE A 38 -1.36 0.32 5.04
N TYR A 39 -1.98 1.46 5.35
CA TYR A 39 -1.61 2.27 6.49
C TYR A 39 -2.85 2.81 7.19
N PRO A 40 -2.77 3.10 8.51
CA PRO A 40 -3.96 3.42 9.30
C PRO A 40 -4.60 4.78 9.03
N LYS A 41 -3.80 5.83 8.85
CA LYS A 41 -4.37 7.18 8.78
C LYS A 41 -3.40 8.21 8.19
N ASP A 42 -3.92 9.05 7.29
CA ASP A 42 -3.17 10.16 6.71
C ASP A 42 -2.63 11.11 7.78
N ASP A 43 -1.48 11.68 7.49
CA ASP A 43 -0.86 12.76 8.27
C ASP A 43 -0.61 12.40 9.74
N THR A 44 -0.34 11.14 10.03
CA THR A 44 0.17 10.69 11.32
C THR A 44 1.68 10.47 11.19
N PRO A 45 2.46 10.54 12.31
CA PRO A 45 3.93 10.48 12.21
C PRO A 45 4.49 9.29 11.45
N GLY A 46 4.03 8.09 11.75
CA GLY A 46 4.51 6.87 11.07
C GLY A 46 4.09 6.81 9.61
N CYS A 47 2.83 7.13 9.33
CA CYS A 47 2.31 7.10 7.96
C CYS A 47 2.97 8.17 7.09
N THR A 48 3.25 9.33 7.66
CA THR A 48 3.97 10.41 6.96
C THR A 48 5.39 9.99 6.62
N LYS A 49 6.10 9.39 7.58
CA LYS A 49 7.47 8.91 7.37
C LYS A 49 7.51 7.86 6.25
N GLU A 50 6.62 6.89 6.30
CA GLU A 50 6.53 5.84 5.27
C GLU A 50 6.27 6.45 3.89
N ALA A 51 5.27 7.33 3.79
CA ALA A 51 4.90 7.96 2.52
C ALA A 51 6.04 8.81 1.96
N CYS A 52 6.72 9.58 2.81
CA CYS A 52 7.85 10.42 2.36
C CYS A 52 9.03 9.58 1.87
N GLN A 53 9.28 8.45 2.50
CA GLN A 53 10.35 7.54 2.07
C GLN A 53 10.01 6.87 0.74
N PHE A 54 8.75 6.48 0.51
CA PHE A 54 8.32 6.02 -0.81
C PHE A 54 8.44 7.14 -1.85
N ARG A 55 8.03 8.36 -1.50
CA ARG A 55 8.16 9.52 -2.39
C ARG A 55 9.61 9.70 -2.84
N ASP A 56 10.55 9.63 -1.90
CA ASP A 56 11.97 9.84 -2.19
C ASP A 56 12.57 8.70 -2.99
N SER A 57 11.96 7.52 -2.99
CA SER A 57 12.40 6.36 -3.75
C SER A 57 11.69 6.18 -5.10
N MET A 58 10.71 7.03 -5.41
CA MET A 58 9.86 6.84 -6.60
C MET A 58 10.62 6.82 -7.91
N GLU A 59 11.64 7.67 -8.07
CA GLU A 59 12.41 7.70 -9.31
C GLU A 59 13.02 6.31 -9.59
N THR A 60 13.60 5.69 -8.57
CA THR A 60 14.21 4.37 -8.68
C THR A 60 13.13 3.29 -8.87
N LEU A 61 12.03 3.36 -8.11
CA LEU A 61 10.94 2.41 -8.21
C LEU A 61 10.31 2.43 -9.61
N GLN A 62 10.04 3.62 -10.14
CA GLN A 62 9.50 3.78 -11.50
C GLN A 62 10.51 3.33 -12.55
N GLY A 63 11.79 3.49 -12.29
CA GLY A 63 12.84 2.97 -13.15
C GLY A 63 12.78 1.46 -13.33
N HIS A 64 12.24 0.75 -12.34
CA HIS A 64 11.97 -0.70 -12.41
C HIS A 64 10.55 -1.01 -12.91
N GLY A 65 9.79 -0.01 -13.34
CA GLY A 65 8.43 -0.19 -13.85
C GLY A 65 7.37 -0.36 -12.78
N ALA A 66 7.71 -0.13 -11.51
CA ALA A 66 6.77 -0.34 -10.41
C ALA A 66 5.80 0.82 -10.22
N THR A 67 4.56 0.49 -9.85
CA THR A 67 3.54 1.44 -9.42
C THR A 67 3.36 1.29 -7.92
N VAL A 68 3.33 2.40 -7.18
CA VAL A 68 3.10 2.40 -5.73
C VAL A 68 1.69 2.93 -5.45
N LEU A 69 0.94 2.19 -4.64
CA LEU A 69 -0.41 2.56 -4.22
C LEU A 69 -0.48 2.49 -2.70
N GLY A 70 -0.76 3.62 -2.04
CA GLY A 70 -1.02 3.65 -0.61
C GLY A 70 -2.52 3.56 -0.37
N VAL A 71 -2.96 2.71 0.53
CA VAL A 71 -4.38 2.47 0.82
C VAL A 71 -4.68 2.68 2.28
N SER A 72 -5.67 3.50 2.59
CA SER A 72 -6.15 3.70 3.96
C SER A 72 -7.66 3.95 3.97
N PRO A 73 -8.31 3.90 5.16
CA PRO A 73 -9.74 4.20 5.27
C PRO A 73 -10.09 5.69 5.13
N ASP A 74 -9.10 6.54 4.90
CA ASP A 74 -9.33 7.97 4.74
C ASP A 74 -10.09 8.29 3.44
N THR A 75 -10.68 9.48 3.39
CA THR A 75 -11.42 9.94 2.22
C THR A 75 -10.49 10.47 1.13
N VAL A 76 -11.02 10.62 -0.09
CA VAL A 76 -10.29 11.26 -1.19
C VAL A 76 -9.84 12.67 -0.80
N ALA A 77 -10.70 13.44 -0.12
CA ALA A 77 -10.35 14.80 0.33
C ALA A 77 -9.17 14.79 1.31
N SER A 78 -9.14 13.83 2.23
CA SER A 78 -8.03 13.64 3.16
C SER A 78 -6.74 13.30 2.41
N HIS A 79 -6.82 12.38 1.46
CA HIS A 79 -5.68 11.98 0.64
C HIS A 79 -5.12 13.13 -0.19
N GLU A 80 -5.99 13.96 -0.75
CA GLU A 80 -5.57 15.15 -1.50
C GLU A 80 -4.75 16.10 -0.63
N LYS A 81 -5.22 16.36 0.59
CA LYS A 81 -4.51 17.22 1.55
C LYS A 81 -3.16 16.62 1.94
N PHE A 82 -3.12 15.32 2.20
CA PHE A 82 -1.90 14.61 2.58
C PHE A 82 -0.88 14.65 1.44
N ARG A 83 -1.34 14.35 0.22
CA ARG A 83 -0.50 14.44 -0.99
C ARG A 83 0.11 15.83 -1.14
N ASP A 84 -0.72 16.88 -1.05
CA ASP A 84 -0.26 18.25 -1.27
C ASP A 84 0.68 18.73 -0.17
N LYS A 85 0.39 18.36 1.07
CA LYS A 85 1.21 18.75 2.22
C LYS A 85 2.64 18.22 2.14
N PHE A 86 2.81 16.98 1.67
CA PHE A 86 4.11 16.32 1.61
C PHE A 86 4.62 16.09 0.19
N GLU A 87 3.95 16.66 -0.80
CA GLU A 87 4.33 16.55 -2.22
C GLU A 87 4.51 15.10 -2.65
N LEU A 88 3.55 14.24 -2.29
CA LEU A 88 3.59 12.83 -2.64
C LEU A 88 3.40 12.66 -4.14
N ASN A 89 4.22 11.81 -4.74
CA ASN A 89 4.29 11.59 -6.19
C ASN A 89 3.80 10.19 -6.60
N PHE A 90 2.94 9.60 -5.80
CA PHE A 90 2.26 8.34 -6.09
C PHE A 90 0.82 8.47 -5.58
N ARG A 91 -0.04 7.55 -6.00
CA ARG A 91 -1.47 7.64 -5.68
C ARG A 91 -1.79 7.10 -4.30
N LEU A 92 -2.68 7.81 -3.61
CA LEU A 92 -3.29 7.35 -2.38
C LEU A 92 -4.73 6.95 -2.70
N LEU A 93 -5.14 5.77 -2.26
CA LEU A 93 -6.45 5.21 -2.56
C LEU A 93 -7.34 5.21 -1.33
N ALA A 94 -8.58 5.65 -1.52
CA ALA A 94 -9.57 5.72 -0.45
C ALA A 94 -10.34 4.41 -0.33
N ASP A 95 -10.28 3.79 0.86
CA ASP A 95 -11.00 2.56 1.20
C ASP A 95 -11.80 2.81 2.49
N PRO A 96 -12.78 3.75 2.48
CA PRO A 96 -13.40 4.27 3.70
C PRO A 96 -14.15 3.23 4.51
N ASP A 97 -14.66 2.18 3.88
CA ASP A 97 -15.32 1.06 4.55
C ASP A 97 -14.41 -0.15 4.76
N HIS A 98 -13.10 0.01 4.55
CA HIS A 98 -12.03 -0.98 4.72
C HIS A 98 -12.28 -2.34 4.03
N LYS A 99 -13.07 -2.36 2.99
CA LYS A 99 -13.39 -3.60 2.26
C LYS A 99 -12.18 -4.21 1.56
N VAL A 100 -11.34 -3.39 0.95
CA VAL A 100 -10.12 -3.87 0.29
C VAL A 100 -9.11 -4.33 1.34
N ALA A 101 -8.97 -3.58 2.43
CA ALA A 101 -8.12 -4.00 3.55
C ALA A 101 -8.56 -5.37 4.09
N GLU A 102 -9.86 -5.63 4.19
CA GLU A 102 -10.38 -6.93 4.61
C GLU A 102 -10.00 -8.04 3.63
N LYS A 103 -10.13 -7.81 2.34
CA LYS A 103 -9.75 -8.78 1.30
C LYS A 103 -8.27 -9.16 1.37
N TYR A 104 -7.42 -8.21 1.75
CA TYR A 104 -5.97 -8.40 1.82
C TYR A 104 -5.48 -8.82 3.19
N GLY A 105 -6.39 -8.99 4.16
CA GLY A 105 -6.03 -9.40 5.51
C GLY A 105 -5.45 -8.29 6.39
N ALA A 106 -5.47 -7.05 5.92
CA ALA A 106 -4.89 -5.91 6.64
C ALA A 106 -5.83 -5.30 7.68
N TRP A 107 -7.12 -5.64 7.67
CA TRP A 107 -8.10 -5.20 8.67
C TRP A 107 -8.11 -6.22 9.79
N ARG A 108 -7.50 -5.87 10.92
CA ARG A 108 -7.27 -6.83 12.00
C ARG A 108 -7.56 -6.23 13.37
N GLU A 109 -7.77 -7.12 14.33
CA GLU A 109 -7.89 -6.72 15.73
C GLU A 109 -6.53 -6.28 16.26
N LYS A 110 -6.51 -5.09 16.85
CA LYS A 110 -5.30 -4.52 17.45
C LYS A 110 -5.54 -4.27 18.94
N ASN A 111 -4.53 -4.52 19.75
CA ASN A 111 -4.55 -4.20 21.17
C ASN A 111 -3.91 -2.82 21.36
N MET A 112 -4.72 -1.84 21.75
CA MET A 112 -4.26 -0.46 22.00
C MET A 112 -4.63 -0.07 23.42
N TYR A 113 -3.62 0.14 24.25
CA TYR A 113 -3.80 0.53 25.66
C TYR A 113 -4.73 -0.43 26.42
N GLY A 114 -4.56 -1.73 26.20
CA GLY A 114 -5.38 -2.75 26.85
C GLY A 114 -6.77 -2.95 26.26
N LYS A 115 -7.14 -2.19 25.26
CA LYS A 115 -8.42 -2.32 24.55
C LYS A 115 -8.21 -2.93 23.17
N LYS A 116 -9.08 -3.86 22.82
CA LYS A 116 -9.06 -4.49 21.51
C LYS A 116 -9.94 -3.70 20.55
N LYS A 117 -9.37 -3.26 19.43
CA LYS A 117 -10.09 -2.54 18.38
C LYS A 117 -9.70 -3.09 17.02
N MET A 118 -10.65 -3.09 16.10
CA MET A 118 -10.34 -3.37 14.69
C MET A 118 -9.63 -2.16 14.09
N GLY A 119 -8.67 -2.42 13.25
CA GLY A 119 -7.93 -1.37 12.58
C GLY A 119 -7.03 -1.91 11.48
N ILE A 120 -6.35 -1.01 10.78
CA ILE A 120 -5.43 -1.37 9.71
C ILE A 120 -4.10 -1.79 10.32
N GLN A 121 -3.67 -3.01 9.99
CA GLN A 121 -2.32 -3.46 10.24
C GLN A 121 -1.43 -2.92 9.13
N ARG A 122 -0.41 -2.12 9.46
CA ARG A 122 0.55 -1.62 8.48
C ARG A 122 1.23 -2.80 7.81
N SER A 123 1.03 -2.93 6.51
CA SER A 123 1.45 -4.10 5.72
C SER A 123 1.66 -3.70 4.28
N THR A 124 2.40 -4.52 3.54
CA THR A 124 2.70 -4.23 2.13
C THR A 124 2.70 -5.52 1.33
N TYR A 125 2.13 -5.44 0.13
CA TYR A 125 2.17 -6.50 -0.87
C TYR A 125 3.00 -6.03 -2.06
N LEU A 126 3.94 -6.86 -2.48
CA LEU A 126 4.59 -6.72 -3.78
C LEU A 126 3.90 -7.69 -4.74
N ILE A 127 3.25 -7.14 -5.76
CA ILE A 127 2.49 -7.90 -6.75
C ILE A 127 3.29 -7.90 -8.04
N ASP A 128 3.50 -9.09 -8.63
CA ASP A 128 4.27 -9.21 -9.86
C ASP A 128 3.44 -8.82 -11.10
N ALA A 129 4.08 -8.83 -12.26
CA ALA A 129 3.46 -8.46 -13.53
C ALA A 129 2.27 -9.37 -13.91
N ASP A 130 2.23 -10.58 -13.39
CA ASP A 130 1.14 -11.53 -13.63
C ASP A 130 -0.04 -11.33 -12.66
N GLY A 131 0.08 -10.42 -11.72
CA GLY A 131 -0.95 -10.15 -10.74
C GLY A 131 -0.91 -11.07 -9.52
N LYS A 132 0.19 -11.78 -9.32
CA LYS A 132 0.37 -12.68 -8.17
C LYS A 132 1.22 -12.02 -7.09
N VAL A 133 0.97 -12.38 -5.84
CA VAL A 133 1.76 -11.87 -4.71
C VAL A 133 3.16 -12.45 -4.78
N ALA A 134 4.17 -11.59 -4.96
CA ALA A 134 5.57 -11.97 -4.97
C ALA A 134 6.17 -11.92 -3.57
N LYS A 135 5.74 -10.97 -2.74
CA LYS A 135 6.19 -10.86 -1.36
C LYS A 135 5.14 -10.14 -0.51
N LEU A 136 5.08 -10.50 0.76
CA LEU A 136 4.17 -9.91 1.75
C LEU A 136 4.94 -9.55 3.01
N TRP A 137 4.78 -8.30 3.44
CA TRP A 137 5.23 -7.85 4.76
C TRP A 137 3.98 -7.66 5.63
N LYS A 138 3.76 -8.58 6.56
CA LYS A 138 2.56 -8.59 7.42
C LYS A 138 2.59 -7.52 8.50
N SER A 139 3.78 -7.12 8.92
CA SER A 139 3.99 -6.11 9.95
C SER A 139 5.13 -5.21 9.52
N VAL A 140 4.85 -3.95 9.31
CA VAL A 140 5.79 -3.00 8.73
C VAL A 140 6.19 -1.95 9.75
N ARG A 141 7.49 -1.73 9.86
CA ARG A 141 8.04 -0.56 10.53
C ARG A 141 8.16 0.54 9.49
N ALA A 142 7.54 1.69 9.72
CA ALA A 142 7.49 2.78 8.74
C ALA A 142 8.87 3.25 8.29
N ASP A 143 9.80 3.41 9.22
CA ASP A 143 11.17 3.85 8.92
C ASP A 143 11.98 2.73 8.25
N GLY A 144 12.52 3.02 7.07
CA GLY A 144 13.35 2.09 6.32
C GLY A 144 12.59 1.07 5.46
N HIS A 145 11.25 1.07 5.51
CA HIS A 145 10.47 0.10 4.77
C HIS A 145 10.58 0.26 3.24
N ALA A 146 10.54 1.50 2.75
CA ALA A 146 10.64 1.76 1.30
C ALA A 146 11.92 1.16 0.70
N ALA A 147 13.04 1.25 1.42
CA ALA A 147 14.30 0.65 0.99
C ALA A 147 14.21 -0.87 0.90
N LYS A 148 13.54 -1.51 1.85
CA LYS A 148 13.32 -2.97 1.84
C LYS A 148 12.44 -3.40 0.67
N VAL A 149 11.43 -2.62 0.36
CA VAL A 149 10.55 -2.89 -0.78
C VAL A 149 11.33 -2.78 -2.09
N LEU A 150 12.15 -1.74 -2.22
CA LEU A 150 13.00 -1.56 -3.40
C LEU A 150 13.96 -2.74 -3.58
N GLU A 151 14.61 -3.18 -2.51
CA GLU A 151 15.50 -4.34 -2.53
C GLU A 151 14.76 -5.60 -3.00
N ALA A 152 13.58 -5.85 -2.46
CA ALA A 152 12.76 -7.00 -2.85
C ALA A 152 12.34 -6.93 -4.32
N LEU A 153 11.98 -5.73 -4.78
CA LEU A 153 11.61 -5.50 -6.18
C LEU A 153 12.76 -5.85 -7.12
N GLU A 154 13.96 -5.41 -6.78
CA GLU A 154 15.17 -5.70 -7.57
C GLU A 154 15.44 -7.20 -7.61
N GLU A 155 15.28 -7.92 -6.50
CA GLU A 155 15.45 -9.37 -6.44
C GLU A 155 14.42 -10.11 -7.31
N HIS A 156 13.16 -9.71 -7.25
CA HIS A 156 12.08 -10.40 -7.96
C HIS A 156 12.05 -10.12 -9.46
N LEU A 157 12.66 -9.01 -9.90
CA LEU A 157 12.76 -8.71 -11.33
C LEU A 157 13.93 -9.40 -12.00
N GLY A 158 14.68 -10.20 -11.26
CA GLY A 158 15.81 -10.95 -11.79
C GLY A 158 16.95 -10.06 -12.28
N ALA A 159 17.06 -8.92 -11.65
CA ALA A 159 18.06 -7.93 -12.04
C ALA A 159 19.48 -8.47 -11.84
#